data_7478175928b5d15fdf1ac456e649e73f
#
_entry.id   7478175928b5d15fdf1ac456e649e73f
#
_cell.length_a   1.000
_cell.length_b   1.000
_cell.length_c   1.000
_cell.angle_alpha   90.00
_cell.angle_beta   90.00
_cell.angle_gamma   90.00
#
_symmetry.space_group_name_H-M   'P 1'
#
loop_
_entity.id
_entity.type
_entity.pdbx_description
1 polymer ?
#
loop_
_entity_poly.entity_id
_entity_poly.type
_entity_poly.pdbx_seq_one_letter_code
_entity_poly.pdbx_strand_id
1 'polypeptide(L)'
;MLGTIDSDGKLGYVQPIGADPKKVTKDMTERKTKMIELGDAFIAFPGGTGTLEEITEVMSKLSLNQLSAPCIFYNLNGYYDSIKEFLSHMIAMGLSTDERQKDIYFASDLTEVVSILSHF
;
A
#
# COMPACT_ATOMS: atom_id res chain seq x y z
N MET A 1 1.50 9.40 1.83
CA MET A 1 2.55 8.68 2.56
C MET A 1 2.10 7.25 2.82
N LEU A 2 2.97 6.31 2.63
CA LEU A 2 2.68 4.90 2.92
C LEU A 2 3.13 4.56 4.33
N GLY A 3 2.21 4.11 5.16
CA GLY A 3 2.51 3.60 6.49
C GLY A 3 2.74 2.09 6.44
N THR A 4 3.68 1.61 7.24
CA THR A 4 3.96 0.18 7.39
C THR A 4 3.85 -0.20 8.86
N ILE A 5 3.37 -1.41 9.14
CA ILE A 5 3.33 -1.95 10.49
C ILE A 5 4.16 -3.22 10.49
N ASP A 6 5.17 -3.29 11.36
CA ASP A 6 6.06 -4.45 11.48
C ASP A 6 5.52 -5.51 12.45
N SER A 7 6.24 -6.60 12.61
CA SER A 7 5.86 -7.71 13.48
C SER A 7 5.74 -7.32 14.96
N ASP A 8 6.42 -6.23 15.37
CA ASP A 8 6.32 -5.70 16.73
C ASP A 8 5.16 -4.71 16.89
N GLY A 9 4.37 -4.48 15.84
CA GLY A 9 3.27 -3.53 15.83
C GLY A 9 3.72 -2.09 15.67
N LYS A 10 4.97 -1.85 15.31
CA LYS A 10 5.53 -0.51 15.19
C LYS A 10 5.17 0.10 13.84
N LEU A 11 4.63 1.31 13.88
CA LEU A 11 4.30 2.08 12.68
C LEU A 11 5.55 2.77 12.14
N GLY A 12 5.83 2.54 10.87
CA GLY A 12 6.85 3.25 10.11
C GLY A 12 6.23 3.94 8.91
N TYR A 13 6.99 4.81 8.26
CA TYR A 13 6.56 5.48 7.04
C TYR A 13 7.63 5.35 5.97
N VAL A 14 7.19 5.00 4.77
CA VAL A 14 8.06 5.03 3.60
C VAL A 14 8.17 6.49 3.15
N GLN A 15 9.38 7.02 3.11
CA GLN A 15 9.63 8.39 2.68
C GLN A 15 9.34 8.54 1.18
N PRO A 16 8.63 9.61 0.76
CA PRO A 16 8.44 9.86 -0.66
C PRO A 16 9.77 10.04 -1.37
N ILE A 17 9.93 9.40 -2.52
CA ILE A 17 11.08 9.60 -3.37
C ILE A 17 10.98 11.02 -3.95
N GLY A 18 12.04 11.83 -3.83
CA GLY A 18 12.12 13.11 -4.48
C GLY A 18 11.94 14.34 -3.60
N ALA A 19 11.93 14.19 -2.28
CA ALA A 19 12.01 15.35 -1.38
C ALA A 19 13.30 16.18 -1.63
N ASP A 20 14.37 15.51 -2.09
CA ASP A 20 15.60 16.17 -2.56
C ASP A 20 16.23 15.28 -3.65
N PRO A 21 16.17 15.71 -4.94
CA PRO A 21 16.73 14.90 -6.03
C PRO A 21 18.22 14.59 -5.89
N LYS A 22 18.95 15.41 -5.13
CA LYS A 22 20.38 15.21 -4.88
C LYS A 22 20.66 14.16 -3.81
N LYS A 23 19.63 13.79 -3.04
CA LYS A 23 19.72 12.80 -1.97
C LYS A 23 19.00 11.49 -2.27
N VAL A 24 18.49 11.31 -3.49
CA VAL A 24 17.99 10.01 -3.92
C VAL A 24 19.20 9.12 -4.13
N THR A 25 19.71 8.59 -3.04
CA THR A 25 20.85 7.70 -3.03
C THR A 25 20.35 6.25 -3.09
N LYS A 26 21.24 5.36 -3.47
CA LYS A 26 21.03 3.92 -3.39
C LYS A 26 20.50 3.51 -1.99
N ASP A 27 20.98 4.17 -0.94
CA ASP A 27 20.61 3.87 0.44
C ASP A 27 19.12 4.15 0.71
N MET A 28 18.53 5.21 0.15
CA MET A 28 17.11 5.50 0.31
C MET A 28 16.24 4.49 -0.41
N THR A 29 16.64 4.06 -1.60
CA THR A 29 15.93 3.02 -2.36
C THR A 29 15.99 1.68 -1.63
N GLU A 30 17.15 1.30 -1.13
CA GLU A 30 17.32 0.09 -0.34
C GLU A 30 16.49 0.13 0.94
N ARG A 31 16.44 1.27 1.62
CA ARG A 31 15.65 1.45 2.83
C ARG A 31 14.15 1.29 2.56
N LYS A 32 13.65 1.89 1.48
CA LYS A 32 12.25 1.74 1.07
C LYS A 32 11.91 0.27 0.79
N THR A 33 12.72 -0.39 -0.01
CA THR A 33 12.54 -1.80 -0.34
C THR A 33 12.54 -2.67 0.90
N LYS A 34 13.48 -2.43 1.81
CA LYS A 34 13.59 -3.17 3.06
C LYS A 34 12.38 -2.96 3.97
N MET A 35 11.88 -1.72 4.06
CA MET A 35 10.68 -1.43 4.84
C MET A 35 9.46 -2.16 4.28
N ILE A 36 9.33 -2.25 2.97
CA ILE A 36 8.24 -2.99 2.34
C ILE A 36 8.39 -4.49 2.60
N GLU A 37 9.57 -5.05 2.48
CA GLU A 37 9.83 -6.48 2.73
C GLU A 37 9.55 -6.88 4.18
N LEU A 38 9.83 -6.00 5.14
CA LEU A 38 9.69 -6.28 6.57
C LEU A 38 8.33 -5.87 7.13
N GLY A 39 7.51 -5.13 6.37
CA GLY A 39 6.21 -4.70 6.83
C GLY A 39 5.19 -5.84 6.83
N ASP A 40 4.39 -5.92 7.89
CA ASP A 40 3.30 -6.89 8.03
C ASP A 40 1.94 -6.31 7.68
N ALA A 41 1.85 -5.01 7.48
CA ALA A 41 0.66 -4.31 7.00
C ALA A 41 1.06 -2.98 6.34
N PHE A 42 0.27 -2.53 5.38
CA PHE A 42 0.54 -1.31 4.62
C PHE A 42 -0.71 -0.46 4.56
N ILE A 43 -0.56 0.84 4.82
CA ILE A 43 -1.67 1.79 4.81
C ILE A 43 -1.28 2.97 3.92
N ALA A 44 -2.03 3.18 2.84
CA ALA A 44 -1.85 4.33 1.97
C ALA A 44 -2.77 5.46 2.45
N PHE A 45 -2.18 6.48 3.05
CA PHE A 45 -2.89 7.71 3.40
C PHE A 45 -3.08 8.57 2.14
N PRO A 46 -4.06 9.48 2.12
CA PRO A 46 -4.21 10.40 1.00
C PRO A 46 -2.89 11.11 0.69
N GLY A 47 -2.45 11.03 -0.56
CA GLY A 47 -1.17 11.59 -0.98
C GLY A 47 -1.10 11.72 -2.49
N GLY A 48 0.08 12.01 -3.01
CA GLY A 48 0.31 12.22 -4.43
C GLY A 48 0.93 11.01 -5.13
N THR A 49 1.69 11.30 -6.20
CA THR A 49 2.31 10.25 -7.03
C THR A 49 3.36 9.43 -6.30
N GLY A 50 4.03 9.99 -5.28
CA GLY A 50 4.98 9.24 -4.46
C GLY A 50 4.29 8.13 -3.68
N THR A 51 3.16 8.43 -3.05
CA THR A 51 2.35 7.42 -2.37
C THR A 51 1.83 6.38 -3.35
N LEU A 52 1.38 6.81 -4.53
CA LEU A 52 0.92 5.91 -5.58
C LEU A 52 2.02 4.95 -6.02
N GLU A 53 3.23 5.44 -6.23
CA GLU A 53 4.39 4.60 -6.58
C GLU A 53 4.64 3.53 -5.50
N GLU A 54 4.65 3.94 -4.24
CA GLU A 54 4.93 3.04 -3.13
C GLU A 54 3.86 1.96 -2.96
N ILE A 55 2.57 2.35 -3.02
CA ILE A 55 1.48 1.40 -2.84
C ILE A 55 1.34 0.45 -4.04
N THR A 56 1.64 0.91 -5.25
CA THR A 56 1.62 0.04 -6.43
C THR A 56 2.73 -1.00 -6.38
N GLU A 57 3.88 -0.68 -5.79
CA GLU A 57 4.92 -1.67 -5.55
C GLU A 57 4.44 -2.77 -4.60
N VAL A 58 3.76 -2.39 -3.51
CA VAL A 58 3.15 -3.35 -2.58
C VAL A 58 2.12 -4.23 -3.30
N MET A 59 1.22 -3.63 -4.07
CA MET A 59 0.19 -4.36 -4.81
C MET A 59 0.81 -5.34 -5.82
N SER A 60 1.89 -4.94 -6.48
CA SER A 60 2.59 -5.79 -7.42
C SER A 60 3.16 -7.03 -6.73
N LYS A 61 3.81 -6.84 -5.59
CA LYS A 61 4.36 -7.95 -4.80
C LYS A 61 3.28 -8.88 -4.28
N LEU A 62 2.14 -8.35 -3.85
CA LEU A 62 0.98 -9.16 -3.44
C LEU A 62 0.46 -10.01 -4.60
N SER A 63 0.32 -9.42 -5.78
CA SER A 63 -0.19 -10.13 -6.95
C SER A 63 0.73 -11.26 -7.43
N LEU A 64 2.02 -11.16 -7.14
CA LEU A 64 3.03 -12.16 -7.48
C LEU A 64 3.31 -13.15 -6.33
N ASN A 65 2.55 -13.07 -5.25
CA ASN A 65 2.74 -13.89 -4.04
C ASN A 65 4.13 -13.73 -3.41
N GLN A 66 4.77 -12.58 -3.61
CA GLN A 66 6.05 -12.25 -2.99
C GLN A 66 5.88 -11.64 -1.60
N LEU A 67 4.64 -11.33 -1.24
CA LEU A 67 4.28 -10.67 0.01
C LEU A 67 2.89 -11.15 0.41
N SER A 68 2.67 -11.35 1.71
CA SER A 68 1.34 -11.65 2.27
C SER A 68 1.08 -10.68 3.41
N ALA A 69 0.27 -9.66 3.16
CA ALA A 69 -0.03 -8.61 4.12
C ALA A 69 -1.27 -7.83 3.68
N PRO A 70 -2.05 -7.25 4.60
CA PRO A 70 -3.13 -6.37 4.20
C PRO A 70 -2.57 -5.07 3.62
N CYS A 71 -3.11 -4.68 2.48
CA CYS A 71 -2.80 -3.43 1.78
C CYS A 71 -4.04 -2.56 1.84
N ILE A 72 -4.03 -1.53 2.69
CA ILE A 72 -5.20 -0.74 3.03
C ILE A 72 -5.07 0.65 2.42
N PHE A 73 -6.05 1.04 1.60
CA PHE A 73 -6.22 2.43 1.19
C PHE A 73 -7.08 3.13 2.22
N TYR A 74 -6.53 4.14 2.90
CA TYR A 74 -7.29 4.99 3.80
C TYR A 74 -8.11 5.96 2.95
N ASN A 75 -9.35 5.59 2.69
CA ASN A 75 -10.21 6.25 1.71
C ASN A 75 -10.99 7.41 2.32
N LEU A 76 -10.28 8.38 2.88
CA LEU A 76 -10.86 9.56 3.50
C LEU A 76 -11.64 10.38 2.46
N ASN A 77 -12.92 10.60 2.73
CA ASN A 77 -13.80 11.37 1.83
C ASN A 77 -13.82 10.87 0.38
N GLY A 78 -13.61 9.56 0.17
CA GLY A 78 -13.64 8.98 -1.16
C GLY A 78 -12.41 9.31 -2.02
N TYR A 79 -11.31 9.73 -1.40
CA TYR A 79 -10.09 10.12 -2.12
C TYR A 79 -9.59 9.03 -3.07
N TYR A 80 -9.71 7.77 -2.69
CA TYR A 80 -9.25 6.62 -3.48
C TYR A 80 -10.37 5.89 -4.24
N ASP A 81 -11.56 6.47 -4.35
CA ASP A 81 -12.67 5.84 -5.08
C ASP A 81 -12.28 5.52 -6.53
N SER A 82 -11.54 6.40 -7.20
CA SER A 82 -11.10 6.21 -8.58
C SER A 82 -10.15 5.00 -8.73
N ILE A 83 -9.29 4.77 -7.75
CA ILE A 83 -8.40 3.61 -7.73
C ILE A 83 -9.20 2.33 -7.51
N LYS A 84 -10.14 2.35 -6.58
CA LYS A 84 -11.03 1.22 -6.31
C LYS A 84 -11.80 0.83 -7.58
N GLU A 85 -12.35 1.81 -8.27
CA GLU A 85 -13.05 1.60 -9.52
C GLU A 85 -12.14 1.03 -10.61
N PHE A 86 -10.92 1.56 -10.73
CA PHE A 86 -9.95 1.07 -11.69
C PHE A 86 -9.53 -0.38 -11.42
N LEU A 87 -9.30 -0.74 -10.16
CA LEU A 87 -8.97 -2.12 -9.78
C LEU A 87 -10.10 -3.10 -10.17
N SER A 88 -11.36 -2.70 -9.95
CA SER A 88 -12.52 -3.48 -10.40
C SER A 88 -12.58 -3.59 -11.92
N HIS A 89 -12.23 -2.53 -12.61
CA HIS A 89 -12.19 -2.50 -14.08
C HIS A 89 -11.13 -3.46 -14.62
N MET A 90 -9.98 -3.55 -13.98
CA MET A 90 -8.95 -4.52 -14.36
C MET A 90 -9.48 -5.95 -14.35
N ILE A 91 -10.25 -6.31 -13.32
CA ILE A 91 -10.86 -7.63 -13.21
C ILE A 91 -11.89 -7.83 -14.32
N ALA A 92 -12.75 -6.84 -14.55
CA ALA A 92 -13.80 -6.90 -15.57
C ALA A 92 -13.21 -7.08 -16.97
N MET A 93 -12.04 -6.50 -17.24
CA MET A 93 -11.36 -6.60 -18.53
C MET A 93 -10.47 -7.84 -18.64
N GLY A 94 -10.41 -8.69 -17.62
CA GLY A 94 -9.59 -9.89 -17.65
C GLY A 94 -8.10 -9.68 -17.42
N LEU A 95 -7.71 -8.49 -16.93
CA LEU A 95 -6.30 -8.13 -16.73
C LEU A 95 -5.84 -8.32 -15.28
N SER A 96 -6.76 -8.66 -14.37
CA SER A 96 -6.47 -9.04 -12.99
C SER A 96 -7.54 -10.02 -12.51
N THR A 97 -7.44 -10.49 -11.27
CA THR A 97 -8.41 -11.43 -10.69
C THR A 97 -8.70 -11.05 -9.25
N ASP A 98 -9.83 -11.55 -8.71
CA ASP A 98 -10.17 -11.40 -7.29
C ASP A 98 -9.06 -11.96 -6.39
N GLU A 99 -8.47 -13.07 -6.78
CA GLU A 99 -7.39 -13.71 -6.05
C GLU A 99 -6.14 -12.82 -5.95
N ARG A 100 -5.78 -12.14 -7.05
CA ARG A 100 -4.64 -11.24 -7.07
C ARG A 100 -4.85 -9.96 -6.26
N GLN A 101 -6.11 -9.59 -6.05
CA GLN A 101 -6.50 -8.37 -5.31
C GLN A 101 -7.08 -8.67 -3.93
N LYS A 102 -7.03 -9.90 -3.46
CA LYS A 102 -7.69 -10.34 -2.23
C LYS A 102 -7.25 -9.61 -0.97
N ASP A 103 -6.00 -9.15 -0.93
CA ASP A 103 -5.42 -8.47 0.24
C ASP A 103 -5.48 -6.95 0.15
N ILE A 104 -6.17 -6.42 -0.84
CA ILE A 104 -6.37 -4.98 -1.03
C ILE A 104 -7.70 -4.57 -0.40
N TYR A 105 -7.67 -3.59 0.50
CA TYR A 105 -8.82 -3.12 1.24
C TYR A 105 -8.96 -1.60 1.12
N PHE A 106 -10.19 -1.12 1.27
CA PHE A 106 -10.50 0.31 1.32
C PHE A 106 -11.22 0.59 2.63
N ALA A 107 -10.66 1.45 3.47
CA ALA A 107 -11.21 1.79 4.78
C ALA A 107 -11.54 3.28 4.83
N SER A 108 -12.76 3.62 5.24
CA SER A 108 -13.24 5.01 5.30
C SER A 108 -12.81 5.73 6.58
N ASP A 109 -12.48 4.98 7.62
CA ASP A 109 -12.08 5.52 8.92
C ASP A 109 -11.11 4.57 9.65
N LEU A 110 -10.58 5.03 10.78
CA LEU A 110 -9.62 4.24 11.56
C LEU A 110 -10.24 2.99 12.18
N THR A 111 -11.53 3.01 12.48
CA THR A 111 -12.22 1.84 13.02
C THR A 111 -12.22 0.69 12.01
N GLU A 112 -12.46 0.99 10.75
CA GLU A 112 -12.39 0.00 9.68
C GLU A 112 -10.96 -0.52 9.49
N VAL A 113 -9.95 0.35 9.58
CA VAL A 113 -8.54 -0.06 9.52
C VAL A 113 -8.23 -1.07 10.61
N VAL A 114 -8.60 -0.77 11.84
CA VAL A 114 -8.38 -1.67 12.99
C VAL A 114 -9.10 -3.00 12.77
N SER A 115 -10.34 -2.97 12.28
CA SER A 115 -11.11 -4.18 11.98
C SER A 115 -10.39 -5.06 10.95
N ILE A 116 -9.89 -4.49 9.87
CA ILE A 116 -9.16 -5.22 8.84
C ILE A 116 -7.90 -5.86 9.42
N LEU A 117 -7.12 -5.09 10.20
CA LEU A 117 -5.90 -5.59 10.82
C LEU A 117 -6.17 -6.72 11.80
N SER A 118 -7.29 -6.68 12.51
CA SER A 118 -7.65 -7.69 13.52
C SER A 118 -8.12 -9.00 12.90
N HIS A 119 -8.60 -8.99 11.65
CA HIS A 119 -9.17 -10.15 10.97
C HIS A 119 -8.30 -10.70 9.83
N PHE A 120 -7.14 -10.12 9.64
CA PHE A 120 -6.22 -10.60 8.60
C PHE A 120 -5.41 -11.84 8.99
#